data_714d91dd0b95666432c114e11d01a702
#
_entry.id   714d91dd0b95666432c114e11d01a702
#
_cell.length_a   1.000
_cell.length_b   1.000
_cell.length_c   1.000
_cell.angle_alpha   90.00
_cell.angle_beta   90.00
_cell.angle_gamma   90.00
#
_symmetry.space_group_name_H-M   'P 1'
#
loop_
_entity.id
_entity.type
_entity.pdbx_description
1 polymer ?
#
loop_
_entity_poly.entity_id
_entity_poly.type
_entity_poly.pdbx_seq_one_letter_code
_entity_poly.pdbx_strand_id
1 'polypeptide(L)'
;MTPAREHWYGPTAVRGMALIIGLVILAILSMIGVAAFSISTQEERMAGNSRDRVRAFEAAEAALRDCENWVNNNGTAVFTGTGGMYQAPPDSTTQWKAEQPESWWQTAGNVRQLASNGSALPPACIAEHFTVSRGTAPLGTPQVQAGDIAHVTAHGYGLNPNTVVRLESYYAM
;
A
#
# COMPACT_ATOMS: atom_id res chain seq x y z
N MET A 1 66.11 56.66 44.21
CA MET A 1 64.82 56.46 43.58
C MET A 1 65.05 55.49 42.43
N THR A 2 64.74 54.21 42.64
CA THR A 2 64.85 53.13 41.63
C THR A 2 63.45 52.91 41.01
N PRO A 3 63.30 52.88 39.70
CA PRO A 3 62.00 52.63 39.09
C PRO A 3 61.65 51.13 39.17
N ALA A 4 60.41 50.84 39.57
CA ALA A 4 59.87 49.51 39.65
C ALA A 4 59.72 48.93 38.22
N ARG A 5 60.30 47.74 37.98
CA ARG A 5 60.05 46.95 36.73
C ARG A 5 58.66 46.32 36.79
N GLU A 6 57.78 46.77 35.97
CA GLU A 6 56.55 46.10 35.73
C GLU A 6 56.83 44.82 34.93
N HIS A 7 56.50 43.67 35.53
CA HIS A 7 56.51 42.39 34.87
C HIS A 7 55.21 42.25 34.05
N TRP A 8 55.35 42.37 32.76
CA TRP A 8 54.25 41.98 31.79
C TRP A 8 54.19 40.46 31.71
N TYR A 9 53.14 39.88 32.34
CA TYR A 9 52.80 38.48 32.11
C TYR A 9 52.16 38.37 30.72
N GLY A 10 52.91 37.90 29.76
CA GLY A 10 52.40 37.59 28.44
C GLY A 10 51.42 36.38 28.49
N PRO A 11 50.34 36.36 27.69
CA PRO A 11 49.38 35.26 27.68
C PRO A 11 49.96 34.07 26.93
N THR A 12 50.57 33.13 27.65
CA THR A 12 51.21 31.93 27.06
C THR A 12 50.42 30.64 27.17
N ALA A 13 49.13 30.67 27.59
CA ALA A 13 48.40 29.43 27.88
C ALA A 13 47.20 29.12 26.96
N VAL A 14 46.92 29.88 25.88
CA VAL A 14 45.65 29.73 25.16
C VAL A 14 45.76 28.96 23.81
N ARG A 15 46.98 28.72 23.32
CA ARG A 15 47.19 28.12 21.98
C ARG A 15 46.79 26.64 21.87
N GLY A 16 46.92 25.85 22.93
CA GLY A 16 46.56 24.42 22.94
C GLY A 16 45.05 24.17 23.07
N MET A 17 44.34 25.04 23.81
CA MET A 17 42.88 24.88 24.04
C MET A 17 42.03 25.15 22.79
N ALA A 18 42.44 26.09 21.95
CA ALA A 18 41.74 26.38 20.69
C ALA A 18 41.72 25.20 19.72
N LEU A 19 42.82 24.41 19.70
CA LEU A 19 42.91 23.22 18.84
C LEU A 19 42.00 22.10 19.31
N ILE A 20 41.87 21.89 20.63
CA ILE A 20 40.94 20.88 21.19
C ILE A 20 39.49 21.28 20.95
N ILE A 21 39.13 22.54 21.15
CA ILE A 21 37.80 23.06 20.88
C ILE A 21 37.45 22.92 19.39
N GLY A 22 38.38 23.26 18.50
CA GLY A 22 38.20 23.09 17.05
C GLY A 22 37.98 21.65 16.66
N LEU A 23 38.69 20.69 17.24
CA LEU A 23 38.55 19.28 16.98
C LEU A 23 37.16 18.74 17.47
N VAL A 24 36.72 19.18 18.65
CA VAL A 24 35.42 18.82 19.21
C VAL A 24 34.27 19.36 18.31
N ILE A 25 34.37 20.63 17.89
CA ILE A 25 33.38 21.24 17.01
C ILE A 25 33.33 20.47 15.66
N LEU A 26 34.48 20.14 15.08
CA LEU A 26 34.56 19.39 13.83
C LEU A 26 33.96 17.99 13.99
N ALA A 27 34.17 17.31 15.10
CA ALA A 27 33.58 16.03 15.42
C ALA A 27 32.04 16.12 15.49
N ILE A 28 31.52 17.14 16.21
CA ILE A 28 30.05 17.35 16.28
C ILE A 28 29.44 17.67 14.94
N LEU A 29 30.05 18.54 14.13
CA LEU A 29 29.58 18.88 12.78
C LEU A 29 29.59 17.65 11.88
N SER A 30 30.61 16.77 11.98
CA SER A 30 30.68 15.53 11.24
C SER A 30 29.53 14.58 11.61
N MET A 31 29.21 14.45 12.89
CA MET A 31 28.07 13.64 13.35
C MET A 31 26.72 14.17 12.82
N ILE A 32 26.54 15.48 12.86
CA ILE A 32 25.31 16.12 12.32
C ILE A 32 25.22 15.90 10.80
N GLY A 33 26.31 16.03 10.07
CA GLY A 33 26.36 15.80 8.63
C GLY A 33 25.96 14.37 8.25
N VAL A 34 26.48 13.36 8.96
CA VAL A 34 26.12 11.95 8.73
C VAL A 34 24.64 11.69 9.05
N ALA A 35 24.15 12.26 10.15
CA ALA A 35 22.74 12.12 10.53
C ALA A 35 21.80 12.74 9.49
N ALA A 36 22.11 13.95 9.01
CA ALA A 36 21.32 14.63 7.99
C ALA A 36 21.26 13.84 6.67
N PHE A 37 22.37 13.26 6.25
CA PHE A 37 22.41 12.40 5.05
C PHE A 37 21.58 11.13 5.21
N SER A 38 21.63 10.50 6.38
CA SER A 38 20.81 9.31 6.70
C SER A 38 19.31 9.60 6.64
N ILE A 39 18.88 10.77 7.12
CA ILE A 39 17.46 11.18 7.07
C ILE A 39 17.01 11.37 5.62
N SER A 40 17.81 12.06 4.80
CA SER A 40 17.47 12.29 3.39
C SER A 40 17.27 11.00 2.60
N THR A 41 18.15 10.01 2.79
CA THR A 41 18.01 8.71 2.12
C THR A 41 16.78 7.92 2.57
N GLN A 42 16.37 8.06 3.83
CA GLN A 42 15.13 7.44 4.33
C GLN A 42 13.89 8.11 3.74
N GLU A 43 13.88 9.43 3.63
CA GLU A 43 12.78 10.18 3.02
C GLU A 43 12.57 9.79 1.54
N GLU A 44 13.66 9.65 0.77
CA GLU A 44 13.57 9.20 -0.62
C GLU A 44 12.97 7.78 -0.75
N ARG A 45 13.38 6.86 0.14
CA ARG A 45 12.83 5.50 0.16
C ARG A 45 11.35 5.49 0.54
N MET A 46 10.96 6.26 1.54
CA MET A 46 9.56 6.38 1.94
C MET A 46 8.71 7.00 0.83
N ALA A 47 9.20 8.05 0.18
CA ALA A 47 8.53 8.67 -0.96
C ALA A 47 8.39 7.69 -2.14
N GLY A 48 9.43 6.91 -2.44
CA GLY A 48 9.39 5.85 -3.44
C GLY A 48 8.34 4.79 -3.14
N ASN A 49 8.34 4.26 -1.92
CA ASN A 49 7.36 3.25 -1.48
C ASN A 49 5.92 3.80 -1.48
N SER A 50 5.75 5.06 -1.11
CA SER A 50 4.44 5.72 -1.14
C SER A 50 3.90 5.83 -2.56
N ARG A 51 4.73 6.27 -3.50
CA ARG A 51 4.35 6.35 -4.93
C ARG A 51 4.02 4.99 -5.52
N ASP A 52 4.78 3.97 -5.16
CA ASP A 52 4.53 2.60 -5.62
C ASP A 52 3.19 2.06 -5.11
N ARG A 53 2.86 2.37 -3.84
CA ARG A 53 1.57 2.03 -3.26
C ARG A 53 0.39 2.76 -3.90
N VAL A 54 0.55 4.03 -4.24
CA VAL A 54 -0.48 4.80 -4.95
C VAL A 54 -0.74 4.18 -6.33
N ARG A 55 0.30 3.80 -7.07
CA ARG A 55 0.14 3.09 -8.35
C ARG A 55 -0.58 1.76 -8.22
N ALA A 56 -0.21 0.97 -7.21
CA ALA A 56 -0.90 -0.29 -6.93
C ALA A 56 -2.40 -0.06 -6.61
N PHE A 57 -2.70 1.01 -5.88
CA PHE A 57 -4.09 1.38 -5.58
C PHE A 57 -4.86 1.80 -6.83
N GLU A 58 -4.30 2.65 -7.68
CA GLU A 58 -4.92 3.07 -8.95
C GLU A 58 -5.16 1.86 -9.88
N ALA A 59 -4.21 0.93 -9.92
CA ALA A 59 -4.34 -0.30 -10.70
C ALA A 59 -5.45 -1.21 -10.14
N ALA A 60 -5.55 -1.35 -8.82
CA ALA A 60 -6.61 -2.11 -8.17
C ALA A 60 -7.99 -1.47 -8.41
N GLU A 61 -8.10 -0.14 -8.31
CA GLU A 61 -9.34 0.58 -8.58
C GLU A 61 -9.80 0.42 -10.03
N ALA A 62 -8.88 0.49 -10.98
CA ALA A 62 -9.18 0.24 -12.38
C ALA A 62 -9.72 -1.18 -12.61
N ALA A 63 -9.09 -2.19 -11.98
CA ALA A 63 -9.54 -3.57 -12.05
C ALA A 63 -10.92 -3.76 -11.41
N LEU A 64 -11.14 -3.15 -10.24
CA LEU A 64 -12.42 -3.21 -9.54
C LEU A 64 -13.56 -2.69 -10.42
N ARG A 65 -13.38 -1.50 -11.00
CA ARG A 65 -14.36 -0.88 -11.88
C ARG A 65 -14.61 -1.68 -13.17
N ASP A 66 -13.57 -2.31 -13.71
CA ASP A 66 -13.75 -3.17 -14.90
C ASP A 66 -14.61 -4.40 -14.57
N CYS A 67 -14.38 -5.06 -13.43
CA CYS A 67 -15.23 -6.16 -12.99
C CYS A 67 -16.66 -5.72 -12.69
N GLU A 68 -16.87 -4.62 -11.99
CA GLU A 68 -18.20 -4.08 -11.72
C GLU A 68 -18.96 -3.77 -13.02
N ASN A 69 -18.30 -3.11 -13.97
CA ASN A 69 -18.87 -2.83 -15.28
C ASN A 69 -19.19 -4.11 -16.06
N TRP A 70 -18.32 -5.12 -15.98
CA TRP A 70 -18.55 -6.40 -16.62
C TRP A 70 -19.78 -7.11 -16.05
N VAL A 71 -19.89 -7.18 -14.73
CA VAL A 71 -21.05 -7.75 -14.04
C VAL A 71 -22.32 -6.97 -14.37
N ASN A 72 -22.27 -5.64 -14.33
CA ASN A 72 -23.42 -4.78 -14.63
C ASN A 72 -23.94 -4.98 -16.06
N ASN A 73 -23.05 -5.16 -17.04
CA ASN A 73 -23.44 -5.30 -18.44
C ASN A 73 -23.95 -6.70 -18.81
N ASN A 74 -23.57 -7.73 -18.04
CA ASN A 74 -23.86 -9.12 -18.39
C ASN A 74 -24.73 -9.85 -17.35
N GLY A 75 -24.98 -9.25 -16.20
CA GLY A 75 -25.82 -9.81 -15.14
C GLY A 75 -25.29 -11.14 -14.58
N THR A 76 -26.18 -11.94 -14.03
CA THR A 76 -25.84 -13.22 -13.38
C THR A 76 -25.31 -14.30 -14.32
N ALA A 77 -25.50 -14.14 -15.62
CA ALA A 77 -25.11 -15.16 -16.64
C ALA A 77 -23.58 -15.35 -16.77
N VAL A 78 -22.77 -14.37 -16.28
CA VAL A 78 -21.30 -14.44 -16.38
C VAL A 78 -20.64 -15.33 -15.34
N PHE A 79 -21.33 -15.69 -14.26
CA PHE A 79 -20.78 -16.47 -13.16
C PHE A 79 -20.68 -17.97 -13.50
N THR A 80 -19.81 -18.26 -14.47
CA THR A 80 -19.62 -19.62 -15.04
C THR A 80 -18.61 -20.48 -14.25
N GLY A 81 -17.97 -19.91 -13.25
CA GLY A 81 -16.94 -20.59 -12.45
C GLY A 81 -15.52 -20.48 -13.01
N THR A 82 -15.31 -19.63 -14.03
CA THR A 82 -14.01 -19.41 -14.68
C THR A 82 -13.80 -17.94 -15.01
N GLY A 83 -12.56 -17.56 -15.34
CA GLY A 83 -12.26 -16.21 -15.83
C GLY A 83 -12.55 -15.09 -14.84
N GLY A 84 -12.45 -15.36 -13.57
CA GLY A 84 -12.70 -14.39 -12.50
C GLY A 84 -14.17 -14.28 -12.09
N MET A 85 -15.09 -15.04 -12.67
CA MET A 85 -16.53 -14.97 -12.38
C MET A 85 -16.99 -16.27 -11.71
N TYR A 86 -17.21 -16.24 -10.40
CA TYR A 86 -17.46 -17.39 -9.56
C TYR A 86 -18.80 -17.31 -8.85
N GLN A 87 -19.33 -18.45 -8.47
CA GLN A 87 -20.38 -18.53 -7.47
C GLN A 87 -19.74 -18.47 -6.08
N ALA A 88 -20.35 -17.75 -5.17
CA ALA A 88 -19.92 -17.72 -3.78
C ALA A 88 -19.97 -19.14 -3.19
N PRO A 89 -19.13 -19.43 -2.18
CA PRO A 89 -19.17 -20.69 -1.49
C PRO A 89 -20.56 -20.98 -0.91
N PRO A 90 -21.05 -22.22 -1.00
CA PRO A 90 -22.38 -22.58 -0.51
C PRO A 90 -22.50 -22.54 1.01
N ASP A 91 -21.38 -22.54 1.71
CA ASP A 91 -21.30 -22.57 3.18
C ASP A 91 -20.08 -21.83 3.71
N SER A 92 -20.05 -21.60 5.03
CA SER A 92 -18.95 -20.92 5.71
C SER A 92 -17.66 -21.74 5.86
N THR A 93 -17.67 -23.01 5.45
CA THR A 93 -16.50 -23.90 5.53
C THR A 93 -15.67 -23.86 4.26
N THR A 94 -16.25 -23.43 3.17
CA THR A 94 -15.58 -23.29 1.88
C THR A 94 -14.98 -21.89 1.76
N GLN A 95 -13.70 -21.84 1.44
CA GLN A 95 -12.97 -20.57 1.30
C GLN A 95 -13.44 -19.80 0.07
N TRP A 96 -13.63 -18.49 0.22
CA TRP A 96 -13.87 -17.58 -0.89
C TRP A 96 -12.69 -17.56 -1.86
N LYS A 97 -12.94 -17.39 -3.15
CA LYS A 97 -11.88 -17.27 -4.17
C LYS A 97 -11.01 -16.03 -3.93
N ALA A 98 -11.60 -14.99 -3.37
CA ALA A 98 -10.90 -13.79 -2.95
C ALA A 98 -9.77 -14.05 -1.95
N GLU A 99 -9.85 -15.11 -1.16
CA GLU A 99 -8.86 -15.48 -0.11
C GLU A 99 -7.73 -16.38 -0.63
N GLN A 100 -7.73 -16.71 -1.92
CA GLN A 100 -6.69 -17.55 -2.52
C GLN A 100 -5.31 -16.85 -2.46
N PRO A 101 -4.21 -17.62 -2.39
CA PRO A 101 -2.86 -17.08 -2.32
C PRO A 101 -2.50 -16.29 -3.59
N GLU A 102 -1.52 -15.40 -3.48
CA GLU A 102 -1.11 -14.50 -4.56
C GLU A 102 -0.73 -15.24 -5.86
N SER A 103 -0.14 -16.43 -5.75
CA SER A 103 0.19 -17.27 -6.92
C SER A 103 -1.05 -17.68 -7.73
N TRP A 104 -2.19 -17.84 -7.08
CA TRP A 104 -3.47 -18.13 -7.73
C TRP A 104 -3.98 -16.91 -8.51
N TRP A 105 -3.82 -15.71 -7.95
CA TRP A 105 -4.20 -14.44 -8.58
C TRP A 105 -3.35 -14.11 -9.82
N GLN A 106 -2.13 -14.61 -9.88
CA GLN A 106 -1.24 -14.43 -11.03
C GLN A 106 -1.50 -15.43 -12.16
N THR A 107 -2.34 -16.46 -11.91
CA THR A 107 -2.64 -17.48 -12.91
C THR A 107 -3.74 -17.00 -13.86
N ALA A 108 -3.39 -16.88 -15.15
CA ALA A 108 -4.36 -16.55 -16.18
C ALA A 108 -5.48 -17.61 -16.23
N GLY A 109 -6.73 -17.15 -16.37
CA GLY A 109 -7.90 -18.02 -16.35
C GLY A 109 -8.58 -18.14 -14.99
N ASN A 110 -7.88 -17.92 -13.88
CA ASN A 110 -8.49 -17.81 -12.55
C ASN A 110 -9.13 -16.44 -12.31
N VAL A 111 -8.60 -15.43 -12.94
CA VAL A 111 -8.97 -14.03 -12.73
C VAL A 111 -9.24 -13.33 -14.05
N ARG A 112 -9.97 -12.25 -14.02
CA ARG A 112 -10.07 -11.31 -15.11
C ARG A 112 -8.91 -10.34 -15.02
N GLN A 113 -7.98 -10.40 -15.98
CA GLN A 113 -6.80 -9.54 -16.03
C GLN A 113 -7.03 -8.34 -16.94
N LEU A 114 -6.55 -7.18 -16.53
CA LEU A 114 -6.49 -5.98 -17.33
C LEU A 114 -5.09 -5.80 -17.93
N ALA A 115 -5.00 -4.95 -18.95
CA ALA A 115 -3.71 -4.55 -19.48
C ALA A 115 -2.87 -3.84 -18.40
N SER A 116 -1.58 -4.19 -18.30
CA SER A 116 -0.67 -3.54 -17.38
C SER A 116 -0.34 -2.13 -17.88
N ASN A 117 -0.75 -1.11 -17.14
CA ASN A 117 -0.44 0.30 -17.39
C ASN A 117 0.80 0.74 -16.58
N GLY A 118 1.92 0.03 -16.78
CA GLY A 118 3.18 0.33 -16.10
C GLY A 118 3.30 -0.23 -14.69
N SER A 119 2.40 -1.13 -14.26
CA SER A 119 2.56 -1.98 -13.08
C SER A 119 3.43 -3.20 -13.40
N ALA A 120 4.09 -3.77 -12.39
CA ALA A 120 4.96 -4.94 -12.55
C ALA A 120 4.20 -6.18 -13.04
N LEU A 121 2.95 -6.32 -12.63
CA LEU A 121 2.04 -7.40 -13.02
C LEU A 121 0.70 -6.81 -13.47
N PRO A 122 -0.05 -7.50 -14.35
CA PRO A 122 -1.38 -7.09 -14.76
C PRO A 122 -2.32 -6.99 -13.54
N PRO A 123 -3.03 -5.88 -13.36
CA PRO A 123 -4.07 -5.83 -12.35
C PRO A 123 -5.18 -6.81 -12.69
N ALA A 124 -5.76 -7.40 -11.66
CA ALA A 124 -6.70 -8.49 -11.82
C ALA A 124 -7.91 -8.33 -10.89
N CYS A 125 -9.05 -8.84 -11.30
CA CYS A 125 -10.24 -8.87 -10.47
C CYS A 125 -10.99 -10.18 -10.58
N ILE A 126 -11.79 -10.45 -9.56
CA ILE A 126 -12.80 -11.52 -9.56
C ILE A 126 -14.13 -10.97 -9.03
N ALA A 127 -15.19 -11.63 -9.37
CA ALA A 127 -16.51 -11.41 -8.79
C ALA A 127 -17.09 -12.74 -8.32
N GLU A 128 -17.65 -12.77 -7.13
CA GLU A 128 -18.29 -13.94 -6.51
C GLU A 128 -19.75 -13.60 -6.24
N HIS A 129 -20.63 -14.28 -6.96
CA HIS A 129 -22.08 -14.08 -6.90
C HIS A 129 -22.72 -14.83 -5.76
N PHE A 130 -23.60 -14.18 -5.02
CA PHE A 130 -24.48 -14.81 -4.05
C PHE A 130 -25.84 -14.11 -4.00
N THR A 131 -26.85 -14.85 -3.60
CA THR A 131 -28.21 -14.35 -3.47
C THR A 131 -28.52 -14.12 -1.99
N VAL A 132 -28.93 -12.90 -1.65
CA VAL A 132 -29.47 -12.61 -0.33
C VAL A 132 -30.96 -12.93 -0.33
N SER A 133 -31.36 -13.94 0.44
CA SER A 133 -32.76 -14.27 0.64
C SER A 133 -33.37 -13.41 1.75
N ARG A 134 -34.63 -13.02 1.55
CA ARG A 134 -35.40 -12.31 2.56
C ARG A 134 -35.64 -13.23 3.76
N GLY A 135 -34.96 -12.97 4.88
CA GLY A 135 -35.27 -13.60 6.15
C GLY A 135 -36.64 -13.16 6.64
N THR A 136 -37.36 -14.05 7.36
CA THR A 136 -38.54 -13.67 8.12
C THR A 136 -38.11 -12.83 9.33
N ALA A 137 -37.92 -11.53 9.11
CA ALA A 137 -37.63 -10.61 10.19
C ALA A 137 -38.93 -10.23 10.94
N PRO A 138 -38.88 -10.06 12.27
CA PRO A 138 -40.03 -9.56 13.04
C PRO A 138 -40.49 -8.21 12.53
N LEU A 139 -41.82 -7.96 12.66
CA LEU A 139 -42.41 -6.70 12.25
C LEU A 139 -41.68 -5.53 12.91
N GLY A 140 -41.22 -4.54 12.11
CA GLY A 140 -40.54 -3.35 12.61
C GLY A 140 -39.01 -3.32 12.46
N THR A 141 -38.40 -4.40 11.95
CA THR A 141 -36.98 -4.40 11.57
C THR A 141 -36.76 -4.01 10.11
N PRO A 142 -35.66 -3.31 9.76
CA PRO A 142 -35.32 -3.04 8.38
C PRO A 142 -35.27 -4.36 7.59
N GLN A 143 -36.07 -4.48 6.53
CA GLN A 143 -36.11 -5.67 5.68
C GLN A 143 -34.96 -5.57 4.67
N VAL A 144 -34.07 -6.53 4.67
CA VAL A 144 -33.11 -6.70 3.57
C VAL A 144 -33.90 -7.18 2.35
N GLN A 145 -33.85 -6.44 1.24
CA GLN A 145 -34.47 -6.88 0.00
C GLN A 145 -33.72 -8.12 -0.52
N ALA A 146 -34.49 -9.14 -0.96
CA ALA A 146 -33.91 -10.25 -1.67
C ALA A 146 -33.32 -9.73 -3.00
N GLY A 147 -32.09 -10.11 -3.31
CA GLY A 147 -31.42 -9.66 -4.52
C GLY A 147 -30.12 -10.43 -4.75
N ASP A 148 -29.66 -10.32 -5.95
CA ASP A 148 -28.37 -10.84 -6.36
C ASP A 148 -27.28 -9.80 -6.06
N ILE A 149 -26.23 -10.26 -5.41
CA ILE A 149 -25.08 -9.43 -5.03
C ILE A 149 -23.81 -10.07 -5.62
N ALA A 150 -22.95 -9.24 -6.18
CA ALA A 150 -21.60 -9.63 -6.53
C ALA A 150 -20.64 -9.06 -5.48
N HIS A 151 -19.85 -9.90 -4.84
CA HIS A 151 -18.66 -9.51 -4.09
C HIS A 151 -17.50 -9.44 -5.07
N VAL A 152 -17.03 -8.22 -5.33
CA VAL A 152 -15.95 -7.96 -6.29
C VAL A 152 -14.67 -7.71 -5.52
N THR A 153 -13.63 -8.45 -5.84
CA THR A 153 -12.29 -8.28 -5.29
C THR A 153 -11.30 -7.99 -6.39
N ALA A 154 -10.46 -6.99 -6.21
CA ALA A 154 -9.44 -6.59 -7.16
C ALA A 154 -8.07 -6.52 -6.52
N HIS A 155 -7.04 -6.96 -7.24
CA HIS A 155 -5.63 -6.82 -6.91
C HIS A 155 -4.96 -5.88 -7.91
N GLY A 156 -4.27 -4.88 -7.38
CA GLY A 156 -3.41 -3.99 -8.16
C GLY A 156 -1.96 -4.11 -7.70
N TYR A 157 -1.05 -4.00 -8.64
CA TYR A 157 0.38 -4.14 -8.42
C TYR A 157 1.10 -2.82 -8.68
N GLY A 158 2.11 -2.54 -7.86
CA GLY A 158 3.01 -1.42 -8.07
C GLY A 158 4.05 -1.69 -9.15
N LEU A 159 5.12 -0.90 -9.16
CA LEU A 159 6.32 -1.19 -9.96
C LEU A 159 7.09 -2.39 -9.38
N ASN A 160 7.01 -2.58 -8.08
CA ASN A 160 7.50 -3.77 -7.41
C ASN A 160 6.37 -4.81 -7.36
N PRO A 161 6.57 -6.04 -7.85
CA PRO A 161 5.55 -7.09 -7.83
C PRO A 161 5.09 -7.49 -6.42
N ASN A 162 5.89 -7.18 -5.40
CA ASN A 162 5.53 -7.42 -4.00
C ASN A 162 4.68 -6.29 -3.40
N THR A 163 4.52 -5.17 -4.10
CA THR A 163 3.62 -4.10 -3.69
C THR A 163 2.24 -4.40 -4.25
N VAL A 164 1.39 -4.99 -3.42
CA VAL A 164 0.02 -5.36 -3.77
C VAL A 164 -0.96 -4.55 -2.95
N VAL A 165 -1.99 -4.06 -3.61
CA VAL A 165 -3.17 -3.45 -2.97
C VAL A 165 -4.38 -4.27 -3.37
N ARG A 166 -5.17 -4.67 -2.38
CA ARG A 166 -6.44 -5.36 -2.55
C ARG A 166 -7.58 -4.41 -2.23
N LEU A 167 -8.57 -4.36 -3.10
CA LEU A 167 -9.82 -3.63 -2.92
C LEU A 167 -10.99 -4.59 -3.03
N GLU A 168 -12.04 -4.31 -2.29
CA GLU A 168 -13.27 -5.10 -2.28
C GLU A 168 -14.47 -4.18 -2.36
N SER A 169 -15.49 -4.62 -3.09
CA SER A 169 -16.80 -3.96 -3.11
C SER A 169 -17.94 -4.99 -3.16
N TYR A 170 -19.11 -4.56 -2.74
CA TYR A 170 -20.35 -5.31 -2.88
C TYR A 170 -21.26 -4.55 -3.84
N TYR A 171 -21.54 -5.17 -4.97
CA TYR A 171 -22.34 -4.59 -6.02
C TYR A 171 -23.71 -5.30 -6.09
N ALA A 172 -24.80 -4.55 -5.96
CA ALA A 172 -26.16 -5.06 -6.14
C ALA A 172 -26.49 -5.07 -7.63
N MET A 173 -26.93 -6.22 -8.13
CA MET A 173 -27.27 -6.48 -9.54
C MET A 173 -28.76 -6.30 -9.80
#